data_5d3725ec2c3d739c037973fb1a0a09a4
#
_entry.id   5d3725ec2c3d739c037973fb1a0a09a4
#
_cell.length_a   1.000
_cell.length_b   1.000
_cell.length_c   1.000
_cell.angle_alpha   90.00
_cell.angle_beta   90.00
_cell.angle_gamma   90.00
#
_symmetry.space_group_name_H-M   'P 1'
#
loop_
_entity.id
_entity.type
_entity.pdbx_description
1 polymer ?
#
loop_
_entity_poly.entity_id
_entity_poly.type
_entity_poly.pdbx_seq_one_letter_code
_entity_poly.pdbx_strand_id
1 'polypeptide(L)'
;MCVDLINDKKVTLYFVRHGETQYNVEKRIQGFCDSPLTERGIFQAKSVGKGLSDIDFKEAYASDSQRVLDTAKYAIGDRDIPLIIDPRLKEMNFGVLESLIEEEIFTQHGNILENLFSFKDLNACAPEGESYIQLFTRTTNAVADIIKKHALDGGNILIFSHGITIGNYILQVTQSDEYSVHENCSVSVVSYINGQSIVKKIADTHYREKGRKYLMN
;
A
#
# COMPACT_ATOMS: atom_id res chain seq x y z
N MET A 1 6.12 -36.06 -21.50
CA MET A 1 5.07 -35.05 -21.41
C MET A 1 5.79 -33.73 -21.35
N CYS A 2 5.78 -32.93 -22.44
CA CYS A 2 6.27 -31.57 -22.42
C CYS A 2 5.31 -30.78 -21.50
N VAL A 3 5.82 -30.28 -20.40
CA VAL A 3 5.13 -29.24 -19.64
C VAL A 3 5.19 -28.02 -20.55
N ASP A 4 4.06 -27.66 -21.16
CA ASP A 4 3.93 -26.38 -21.83
C ASP A 4 4.33 -25.31 -20.80
N LEU A 5 5.47 -24.66 -21.04
CA LEU A 5 5.89 -23.49 -20.30
C LEU A 5 4.81 -22.44 -20.59
N ILE A 6 3.85 -22.30 -19.69
CA ILE A 6 2.88 -21.21 -19.72
C ILE A 6 3.73 -19.94 -19.73
N ASN A 7 3.78 -19.27 -20.86
CA ASN A 7 4.51 -18.03 -21.02
C ASN A 7 3.64 -16.92 -20.37
N ASP A 8 3.83 -16.74 -19.07
CA ASP A 8 3.09 -15.75 -18.29
C ASP A 8 3.30 -14.36 -18.90
N LYS A 9 2.18 -13.67 -19.13
CA LYS A 9 2.25 -12.28 -19.54
C LYS A 9 2.61 -11.39 -18.35
N LYS A 10 3.26 -10.28 -18.65
CA LYS A 10 3.69 -9.32 -17.62
C LYS A 10 2.48 -8.73 -16.90
N VAL A 11 2.44 -8.91 -15.58
CA VAL A 11 1.52 -8.23 -14.65
C VAL A 11 2.29 -7.11 -13.96
N THR A 12 1.78 -5.88 -13.98
CA THR A 12 2.40 -4.74 -13.31
C THR A 12 1.46 -4.22 -12.24
N LEU A 13 1.91 -4.25 -11.00
CA LEU A 13 1.17 -3.79 -9.83
C LEU A 13 1.61 -2.38 -9.46
N TYR A 14 0.64 -1.48 -9.30
CA TYR A 14 0.81 -0.10 -8.85
C TYR A 14 0.24 0.01 -7.44
N PHE A 15 1.10 -0.04 -6.43
CA PHE A 15 0.72 0.11 -5.03
C PHE A 15 0.61 1.59 -4.70
N VAL A 16 -0.54 2.01 -4.22
CA VAL A 16 -0.85 3.40 -3.86
C VAL A 16 -1.17 3.47 -2.36
N ARG A 17 -0.40 4.25 -1.58
CA ARG A 17 -0.75 4.52 -0.19
C ARG A 17 -1.96 5.44 -0.13
N HIS A 18 -2.83 5.26 0.87
CA HIS A 18 -3.98 6.15 1.10
C HIS A 18 -3.58 7.62 1.24
N GLY A 19 -4.53 8.54 1.00
CA GLY A 19 -4.38 9.97 1.19
C GLY A 19 -4.20 10.35 2.67
N GLU A 20 -3.81 11.59 2.93
CA GLU A 20 -3.64 12.11 4.28
C GLU A 20 -4.95 12.00 5.07
N THR A 21 -4.84 11.50 6.31
CA THR A 21 -5.95 11.35 7.24
C THR A 21 -5.82 12.31 8.42
N GLN A 22 -6.90 12.46 9.19
CA GLN A 22 -6.88 13.23 10.44
C GLN A 22 -5.79 12.70 11.40
N TYR A 23 -5.66 11.38 11.57
CA TYR A 23 -4.63 10.78 12.42
C TYR A 23 -3.21 11.00 11.90
N ASN A 24 -3.00 11.13 10.59
CA ASN A 24 -1.68 11.54 10.07
C ASN A 24 -1.30 12.95 10.52
N VAL A 25 -2.27 13.89 10.51
CA VAL A 25 -2.06 15.28 10.99
C VAL A 25 -1.81 15.30 12.50
N GLU A 26 -2.56 14.52 13.25
CA GLU A 26 -2.44 14.39 14.71
C GLU A 26 -1.24 13.54 15.16
N LYS A 27 -0.51 12.91 14.22
CA LYS A 27 0.61 11.99 14.48
C LYS A 27 0.21 10.80 15.37
N ARG A 28 -1.01 10.30 15.22
CA ARG A 28 -1.49 9.09 15.91
C ARG A 28 -1.14 7.84 15.10
N ILE A 29 -0.75 6.78 15.81
CA ILE A 29 -0.56 5.46 15.20
C ILE A 29 -1.89 4.97 14.62
N GLN A 30 -1.86 4.60 13.35
CA GLN A 30 -3.04 4.16 12.63
C GLN A 30 -2.78 2.81 11.94
N GLY A 31 -3.34 1.77 12.52
CA GLY A 31 -3.31 0.41 12.00
C GLY A 31 -4.69 -0.02 11.50
N PHE A 32 -5.36 -0.88 12.27
CA PHE A 32 -6.72 -1.34 12.00
C PHE A 32 -7.78 -0.28 12.35
N CYS A 33 -7.50 0.61 13.30
CA CYS A 33 -8.35 1.77 13.54
C CYS A 33 -8.36 2.69 12.31
N ASP A 34 -9.37 3.53 12.20
CA ASP A 34 -9.55 4.40 11.03
C ASP A 34 -9.79 5.85 11.43
N SER A 35 -9.45 6.75 10.53
CA SER A 35 -9.81 8.16 10.61
C SER A 35 -10.06 8.73 9.21
N PRO A 36 -10.92 9.74 9.05
CA PRO A 36 -11.30 10.25 7.74
C PRO A 36 -10.11 10.90 7.01
N LEU A 37 -10.18 10.92 5.68
CA LEU A 37 -9.27 11.72 4.87
C LEU A 37 -9.48 13.20 5.18
N THR A 38 -8.38 13.96 5.23
CA THR A 38 -8.43 15.43 5.24
C THR A 38 -8.82 15.94 3.84
N GLU A 39 -9.18 17.21 3.72
CA GLU A 39 -9.38 17.86 2.41
C GLU A 39 -8.12 17.72 1.54
N ARG A 40 -6.94 17.87 2.15
CA ARG A 40 -5.66 17.63 1.48
C ARG A 40 -5.51 16.17 1.03
N GLY A 41 -5.91 15.20 1.85
CA GLY A 41 -5.91 13.78 1.51
C GLY A 41 -6.81 13.47 0.32
N ILE A 42 -8.01 14.06 0.26
CA ILE A 42 -8.93 13.95 -0.88
C ILE A 42 -8.27 14.54 -2.14
N PHE A 43 -7.66 15.72 -2.03
CA PHE A 43 -6.95 16.34 -3.15
C PHE A 43 -5.75 15.52 -3.61
N GLN A 44 -4.99 14.90 -2.69
CA GLN A 44 -3.90 13.97 -3.01
C GLN A 44 -4.42 12.75 -3.78
N ALA A 45 -5.55 12.17 -3.35
CA ALA A 45 -6.18 11.02 -4.02
C ALA A 45 -6.63 11.37 -5.45
N LYS A 46 -7.30 12.50 -5.65
CA LYS A 46 -7.65 13.01 -6.98
C LYS A 46 -6.40 13.24 -7.84
N SER A 47 -5.35 13.81 -7.23
CA SER A 47 -4.10 14.11 -7.94
C SER A 47 -3.40 12.84 -8.40
N VAL A 48 -3.23 11.81 -7.54
CA VAL A 48 -2.59 10.56 -7.98
C VAL A 48 -3.42 9.88 -9.07
N GLY A 49 -4.75 9.88 -8.95
CA GLY A 49 -5.65 9.36 -9.97
C GLY A 49 -5.48 10.05 -11.33
N LYS A 50 -5.41 11.38 -11.34
CA LYS A 50 -5.15 12.17 -12.55
C LYS A 50 -3.76 11.91 -13.11
N GLY A 51 -2.75 11.77 -12.26
CA GLY A 51 -1.38 11.46 -12.67
C GLY A 51 -1.21 10.08 -13.28
N LEU A 52 -2.10 9.14 -12.94
CA LEU A 52 -2.17 7.78 -13.47
C LEU A 52 -3.15 7.63 -14.64
N SER A 53 -3.77 8.71 -15.13
CA SER A 53 -4.85 8.64 -16.14
C SER A 53 -4.42 8.08 -17.50
N ASP A 54 -3.13 8.18 -17.84
CA ASP A 54 -2.58 7.67 -19.10
C ASP A 54 -2.28 6.16 -19.06
N ILE A 55 -2.50 5.51 -17.92
CA ILE A 55 -2.26 4.08 -17.72
C ILE A 55 -3.60 3.37 -17.74
N ASP A 56 -3.72 2.39 -18.63
CA ASP A 56 -4.87 1.49 -18.69
C ASP A 56 -4.76 0.43 -17.59
N PHE A 57 -5.73 0.39 -16.68
CA PHE A 57 -5.82 -0.55 -15.57
C PHE A 57 -7.00 -1.49 -15.78
N LYS A 58 -6.74 -2.79 -15.65
CA LYS A 58 -7.78 -3.83 -15.76
C LYS A 58 -8.68 -3.88 -14.54
N GLU A 59 -8.10 -3.77 -13.36
CA GLU A 59 -8.79 -3.87 -12.07
C GLU A 59 -8.03 -3.06 -11.02
N ALA A 60 -8.73 -2.77 -9.94
CA ALA A 60 -8.19 -2.19 -8.72
C ALA A 60 -8.53 -3.09 -7.51
N TYR A 61 -7.62 -3.18 -6.58
CA TYR A 61 -7.79 -3.84 -5.28
C TYR A 61 -7.60 -2.82 -4.18
N ALA A 62 -8.32 -2.97 -3.08
CA ALA A 62 -8.23 -2.07 -1.94
C ALA A 62 -8.32 -2.82 -0.62
N SER A 63 -7.57 -2.35 0.39
CA SER A 63 -7.85 -2.65 1.78
C SER A 63 -9.28 -2.24 2.14
N ASP A 64 -9.88 -2.93 3.10
CA ASP A 64 -11.23 -2.66 3.62
C ASP A 64 -11.29 -1.45 4.58
N SER A 65 -10.17 -0.77 4.86
CA SER A 65 -10.13 0.45 5.67
C SER A 65 -10.78 1.62 4.94
N GLN A 66 -11.64 2.40 5.62
CA GLN A 66 -12.41 3.47 4.96
C GLN A 66 -11.51 4.51 4.29
N ARG A 67 -10.38 4.91 4.91
CA ARG A 67 -9.41 5.82 4.31
C ARG A 67 -8.84 5.34 2.98
N VAL A 68 -8.70 4.00 2.81
CA VAL A 68 -8.22 3.40 1.56
C VAL A 68 -9.34 3.36 0.54
N LEU A 69 -10.56 2.98 0.94
CA LEU A 69 -11.74 2.95 0.06
C LEU A 69 -12.05 4.35 -0.48
N ASP A 70 -11.99 5.38 0.38
CA ASP A 70 -12.18 6.77 -0.04
C ASP A 70 -11.06 7.23 -0.98
N THR A 71 -9.81 6.86 -0.69
CA THR A 71 -8.68 7.14 -1.60
C THR A 71 -8.89 6.50 -2.96
N ALA A 72 -9.27 5.22 -3.00
CA ALA A 72 -9.55 4.50 -4.24
C ALA A 72 -10.68 5.16 -5.02
N LYS A 73 -11.78 5.49 -4.35
CA LYS A 73 -12.94 6.19 -4.94
C LYS A 73 -12.52 7.49 -5.63
N TYR A 74 -11.77 8.36 -4.94
CA TYR A 74 -11.34 9.64 -5.51
C TYR A 74 -10.25 9.49 -6.58
N ALA A 75 -9.38 8.49 -6.46
CA ALA A 75 -8.33 8.23 -7.43
C ALA A 75 -8.87 7.58 -8.71
N ILE A 76 -9.81 6.66 -8.61
CA ILE A 76 -10.47 6.04 -9.76
C ILE A 76 -11.37 7.05 -10.46
N GLY A 77 -12.16 7.84 -9.70
CA GLY A 77 -13.11 8.79 -10.26
C GLY A 77 -14.13 8.10 -11.16
N ASP A 78 -14.40 8.67 -12.33
CA ASP A 78 -15.39 8.17 -13.30
C ASP A 78 -14.84 7.08 -14.24
N ARG A 79 -13.60 6.58 -13.98
CA ARG A 79 -13.03 5.50 -14.81
C ARG A 79 -13.73 4.17 -14.54
N ASP A 80 -14.01 3.42 -15.59
CA ASP A 80 -14.58 2.07 -15.50
C ASP A 80 -13.49 1.05 -15.10
N ILE A 81 -13.09 1.11 -13.83
CA ILE A 81 -12.09 0.20 -13.23
C ILE A 81 -12.78 -0.55 -12.09
N PRO A 82 -13.04 -1.86 -12.24
CA PRO A 82 -13.63 -2.66 -11.17
C PRO A 82 -12.77 -2.61 -9.90
N LEU A 83 -13.39 -2.31 -8.75
CA LEU A 83 -12.73 -2.26 -7.44
C LEU A 83 -13.10 -3.49 -6.61
N ILE A 84 -12.09 -4.25 -6.21
CA ILE A 84 -12.21 -5.46 -5.38
C ILE A 84 -11.63 -5.17 -4.01
N ILE A 85 -12.38 -5.46 -2.95
CA ILE A 85 -11.94 -5.29 -1.57
C ILE A 85 -11.24 -6.57 -1.10
N ASP A 86 -10.01 -6.44 -0.61
CA ASP A 86 -9.25 -7.54 -0.02
C ASP A 86 -8.70 -7.13 1.36
N PRO A 87 -9.27 -7.66 2.47
CA PRO A 87 -8.83 -7.33 3.82
C PRO A 87 -7.35 -7.69 4.10
N ARG A 88 -6.75 -8.58 3.31
CA ARG A 88 -5.32 -8.93 3.43
C ARG A 88 -4.38 -7.77 3.07
N LEU A 89 -4.91 -6.71 2.45
CA LEU A 89 -4.18 -5.47 2.11
C LEU A 89 -4.25 -4.41 3.22
N LYS A 90 -4.85 -4.70 4.37
CA LYS A 90 -4.98 -3.81 5.52
C LYS A 90 -3.63 -3.43 6.10
N GLU A 91 -3.57 -2.31 6.82
CA GLU A 91 -2.34 -1.87 7.52
C GLU A 91 -1.94 -2.89 8.60
N MET A 92 -0.71 -2.80 9.07
CA MET A 92 -0.25 -3.54 10.24
C MET A 92 -1.18 -3.28 11.43
N ASN A 93 -1.57 -4.35 12.12
CA ASN A 93 -2.30 -4.22 13.38
C ASN A 93 -1.29 -3.79 14.46
N PHE A 94 -1.45 -2.57 14.97
CA PHE A 94 -0.61 -2.05 16.05
C PHE A 94 -1.20 -2.30 17.44
N GLY A 95 -2.27 -3.08 17.57
CA GLY A 95 -2.86 -3.49 18.84
C GLY A 95 -3.12 -2.31 19.77
N VAL A 96 -2.59 -2.39 21.00
CA VAL A 96 -2.80 -1.35 22.03
C VAL A 96 -2.20 0.02 21.71
N LEU A 97 -1.34 0.12 20.69
CA LEU A 97 -0.75 1.41 20.31
C LEU A 97 -1.62 2.23 19.35
N GLU A 98 -2.70 1.64 18.84
CA GLU A 98 -3.56 2.33 17.89
C GLU A 98 -4.25 3.55 18.50
N SER A 99 -4.34 4.62 17.72
CA SER A 99 -4.87 5.94 18.09
C SER A 99 -4.03 6.75 19.09
N LEU A 100 -2.96 6.22 19.64
CA LEU A 100 -2.05 6.94 20.53
C LEU A 100 -1.03 7.77 19.74
N ILE A 101 -0.61 8.90 20.34
CA ILE A 101 0.55 9.67 19.89
C ILE A 101 1.84 9.11 20.54
N GLU A 102 3.00 9.46 19.97
CA GLU A 102 4.31 8.97 20.43
C GLU A 102 4.55 9.21 21.92
N GLU A 103 4.18 10.38 22.46
CA GLU A 103 4.33 10.73 23.87
C GLU A 103 3.49 9.83 24.79
N GLU A 104 2.24 9.53 24.40
CA GLU A 104 1.36 8.62 25.14
C GLU A 104 1.93 7.20 25.13
N ILE A 105 2.45 6.75 23.97
CA ILE A 105 3.07 5.42 23.81
C ILE A 105 4.33 5.32 24.69
N PHE A 106 5.20 6.34 24.64
CA PHE A 106 6.41 6.35 25.47
C PHE A 106 6.09 6.25 26.96
N THR A 107 5.07 6.99 27.42
CA THR A 107 4.62 6.99 28.82
C THR A 107 4.09 5.64 29.26
N GLN A 108 3.34 4.94 28.39
CA GLN A 108 2.65 3.69 28.73
C GLN A 108 3.46 2.43 28.43
N HIS A 109 4.33 2.47 27.39
CA HIS A 109 5.01 1.32 26.82
C HIS A 109 6.52 1.50 26.63
N GLY A 110 7.10 2.62 27.12
CA GLY A 110 8.53 2.90 26.97
C GLY A 110 8.97 3.05 25.51
N ASN A 111 10.18 2.58 25.19
CA ASN A 111 10.78 2.71 23.85
C ASN A 111 10.29 1.68 22.82
N ILE A 112 9.06 1.17 22.95
CA ILE A 112 8.53 0.12 22.05
C ILE A 112 8.60 0.50 20.57
N LEU A 113 8.38 1.79 20.23
CA LEU A 113 8.41 2.28 18.86
C LEU A 113 9.79 2.18 18.21
N GLU A 114 10.87 2.39 18.98
CA GLU A 114 12.23 2.27 18.48
C GLU A 114 12.53 0.86 17.99
N ASN A 115 12.11 -0.16 18.75
CA ASN A 115 12.24 -1.55 18.34
C ASN A 115 11.32 -1.87 17.15
N LEU A 116 10.05 -1.48 17.25
CA LEU A 116 9.03 -1.76 16.23
C LEU A 116 9.41 -1.13 14.88
N PHE A 117 9.83 0.13 14.82
CA PHE A 117 10.19 0.80 13.58
C PHE A 117 11.67 0.69 13.18
N SER A 118 12.42 -0.18 13.84
CA SER A 118 13.78 -0.53 13.38
C SER A 118 13.78 -1.38 12.10
N PHE A 119 12.68 -2.09 11.81
CA PHE A 119 12.52 -3.07 10.73
C PHE A 119 13.55 -4.22 10.72
N LYS A 120 14.31 -4.38 11.83
CA LYS A 120 15.36 -5.40 11.96
C LYS A 120 14.85 -6.75 12.46
N ASP A 121 13.84 -6.72 13.33
CA ASP A 121 13.20 -7.92 13.86
C ASP A 121 11.84 -8.13 13.20
N LEU A 122 11.75 -9.11 12.32
CA LEU A 122 10.50 -9.44 11.64
C LEU A 122 9.42 -10.01 12.56
N ASN A 123 9.78 -10.43 13.77
CA ASN A 123 8.82 -10.87 14.80
C ASN A 123 8.40 -9.73 15.74
N ALA A 124 8.99 -8.52 15.59
CA ALA A 124 8.56 -7.38 16.39
C ALA A 124 7.07 -7.10 16.18
N CYS A 125 6.33 -6.97 17.28
CA CYS A 125 4.91 -6.64 17.29
C CYS A 125 4.57 -5.81 18.53
N ALA A 126 3.54 -5.01 18.44
CA ALA A 126 2.92 -4.39 19.60
C ALA A 126 2.07 -5.43 20.37
N PRO A 127 1.82 -5.25 21.67
CA PRO A 127 0.84 -6.10 22.39
C PRO A 127 -0.51 -6.08 21.67
N GLU A 128 -1.12 -7.26 21.50
CA GLU A 128 -2.37 -7.46 20.75
C GLU A 128 -2.29 -7.11 19.24
N GLY A 129 -1.10 -6.83 18.72
CA GLY A 129 -0.86 -6.52 17.32
C GLY A 129 -0.34 -7.72 16.52
N GLU A 130 0.01 -7.46 15.26
CA GLU A 130 0.65 -8.43 14.38
C GLU A 130 2.14 -8.11 14.18
N SER A 131 2.93 -9.14 13.84
CA SER A 131 4.34 -8.99 13.49
C SER A 131 4.53 -8.67 12.00
N TYR A 132 5.73 -8.18 11.64
CA TYR A 132 6.09 -7.93 10.24
C TYR A 132 6.00 -9.18 9.37
N ILE A 133 6.33 -10.36 9.91
CA ILE A 133 6.23 -11.61 9.16
C ILE A 133 4.77 -12.03 8.92
N GLN A 134 3.87 -11.77 9.87
CA GLN A 134 2.43 -12.01 9.69
C GLN A 134 1.85 -11.06 8.62
N LEU A 135 2.20 -9.77 8.73
CA LEU A 135 1.86 -8.74 7.73
C LEU A 135 2.33 -9.14 6.33
N PHE A 136 3.61 -9.51 6.19
CA PHE A 136 4.19 -9.93 4.91
C PHE A 136 3.49 -11.17 4.35
N THR A 137 3.22 -12.16 5.20
CA THR A 137 2.56 -13.40 4.77
C THR A 137 1.17 -13.13 4.18
N ARG A 138 0.32 -12.34 4.87
CA ARG A 138 -1.03 -12.05 4.35
C ARG A 138 -1.00 -11.19 3.08
N THR A 139 -0.10 -10.20 3.04
CA THR A 139 0.06 -9.33 1.87
C THR A 139 0.58 -10.12 0.65
N THR A 140 1.57 -10.99 0.86
CA THR A 140 2.11 -11.84 -0.21
C THR A 140 1.06 -12.80 -0.76
N ASN A 141 0.22 -13.38 0.10
CA ASN A 141 -0.87 -14.25 -0.35
C ASN A 141 -1.89 -13.47 -1.20
N ALA A 142 -2.27 -12.24 -0.80
CA ALA A 142 -3.13 -11.39 -1.62
C ALA A 142 -2.51 -11.09 -2.99
N VAL A 143 -1.24 -10.67 -3.00
CA VAL A 143 -0.52 -10.34 -4.23
C VAL A 143 -0.35 -11.56 -5.13
N ALA A 144 -0.05 -12.73 -4.58
CA ALA A 144 0.07 -13.99 -5.34
C ALA A 144 -1.24 -14.36 -6.04
N ASP A 145 -2.39 -14.21 -5.35
CA ASP A 145 -3.70 -14.46 -5.95
C ASP A 145 -4.01 -13.47 -7.08
N ILE A 146 -3.68 -12.19 -6.91
CA ILE A 146 -3.82 -11.16 -7.95
C ILE A 146 -2.97 -11.50 -9.17
N ILE A 147 -1.69 -11.84 -8.97
CA ILE A 147 -0.79 -12.22 -10.06
C ILE A 147 -1.32 -13.44 -10.79
N LYS A 148 -1.72 -14.49 -10.05
CA LYS A 148 -2.26 -15.72 -10.61
C LYS A 148 -3.50 -15.47 -11.47
N LYS A 149 -4.40 -14.60 -11.02
CA LYS A 149 -5.62 -14.23 -11.77
C LYS A 149 -5.28 -13.60 -13.12
N HIS A 150 -4.21 -12.80 -13.18
CA HIS A 150 -3.86 -12.03 -14.37
C HIS A 150 -2.68 -12.60 -15.18
N ALA A 151 -2.10 -13.73 -14.77
CA ALA A 151 -0.89 -14.31 -15.40
C ALA A 151 -1.06 -14.57 -16.91
N LEU A 152 -2.23 -15.05 -17.34
CA LEU A 152 -2.50 -15.35 -18.75
C LEU A 152 -2.74 -14.12 -19.61
N ASP A 153 -3.34 -13.08 -19.04
CA ASP A 153 -3.76 -11.87 -19.77
C ASP A 153 -2.77 -10.71 -19.62
N GLY A 154 -1.99 -10.71 -18.54
CA GLY A 154 -1.12 -9.60 -18.16
C GLY A 154 -1.88 -8.31 -17.86
N GLY A 155 -1.16 -7.20 -17.81
CA GLY A 155 -1.74 -5.86 -17.68
C GLY A 155 -1.34 -5.13 -16.40
N ASN A 156 -1.91 -3.93 -16.22
CA ASN A 156 -1.65 -3.10 -15.04
C ASN A 156 -2.80 -3.22 -14.05
N ILE A 157 -2.47 -3.34 -12.78
CA ILE A 157 -3.41 -3.50 -11.67
C ILE A 157 -3.11 -2.42 -10.63
N LEU A 158 -4.14 -1.71 -10.16
CA LEU A 158 -4.04 -0.81 -9.03
C LEU A 158 -4.20 -1.58 -7.72
N ILE A 159 -3.41 -1.21 -6.70
CA ILE A 159 -3.55 -1.75 -5.33
C ILE A 159 -3.49 -0.58 -4.36
N PHE A 160 -4.62 -0.25 -3.73
CA PHE A 160 -4.70 0.76 -2.70
C PHE A 160 -4.51 0.12 -1.32
N SER A 161 -3.51 0.61 -0.57
CA SER A 161 -3.14 0.04 0.72
C SER A 161 -2.48 1.11 1.61
N HIS A 162 -1.55 0.72 2.47
CA HIS A 162 -1.01 1.53 3.56
C HIS A 162 0.52 1.59 3.52
N GLY A 163 1.07 2.49 4.33
CA GLY A 163 2.49 2.79 4.30
C GLY A 163 3.37 1.61 4.72
N ILE A 164 3.08 1.02 5.88
CA ILE A 164 3.89 -0.09 6.40
C ILE A 164 3.64 -1.37 5.57
N THR A 165 2.40 -1.64 5.19
CA THR A 165 2.05 -2.81 4.37
C THR A 165 2.80 -2.80 3.04
N ILE A 166 2.78 -1.69 2.31
CA ILE A 166 3.50 -1.57 1.02
C ILE A 166 5.01 -1.63 1.26
N GLY A 167 5.52 -0.85 2.23
CA GLY A 167 6.94 -0.78 2.53
C GLY A 167 7.53 -2.12 2.96
N ASN A 168 6.86 -2.86 3.86
CA ASN A 168 7.28 -4.18 4.28
C ASN A 168 7.27 -5.18 3.10
N TYR A 169 6.22 -5.15 2.26
CA TYR A 169 6.16 -5.99 1.08
C TYR A 169 7.33 -5.71 0.12
N ILE A 170 7.61 -4.45 -0.20
CA ILE A 170 8.71 -4.05 -1.07
C ILE A 170 10.07 -4.45 -0.48
N LEU A 171 10.28 -4.19 0.82
CA LEU A 171 11.50 -4.55 1.54
C LEU A 171 11.83 -6.04 1.40
N GLN A 172 10.83 -6.90 1.64
CA GLN A 172 11.01 -8.35 1.55
C GLN A 172 11.20 -8.84 0.12
N VAL A 173 10.47 -8.28 -0.85
CA VAL A 173 10.60 -8.65 -2.27
C VAL A 173 11.95 -8.23 -2.85
N THR A 174 12.49 -7.10 -2.41
CA THR A 174 13.82 -6.62 -2.85
C THR A 174 14.96 -7.24 -2.08
N GLN A 175 14.69 -7.87 -0.92
CA GLN A 175 15.70 -8.32 0.04
C GLN A 175 16.65 -7.16 0.42
N SER A 176 16.11 -5.96 0.53
CA SER A 176 16.86 -4.75 0.91
C SER A 176 16.97 -4.67 2.43
N ASP A 177 18.05 -4.06 2.91
CA ASP A 177 18.21 -3.69 4.33
C ASP A 177 17.67 -2.29 4.63
N GLU A 178 17.23 -1.54 3.60
CA GLU A 178 16.75 -0.17 3.73
C GLU A 178 15.24 -0.09 3.53
N TYR A 179 14.52 0.32 4.57
CA TYR A 179 13.09 0.60 4.51
C TYR A 179 12.83 1.94 3.83
N SER A 180 11.92 1.94 2.87
CA SER A 180 11.48 3.16 2.17
C SER A 180 10.18 3.69 2.73
N VAL A 181 10.20 4.90 3.26
CA VAL A 181 9.00 5.58 3.76
C VAL A 181 8.09 5.95 2.59
N HIS A 182 6.83 5.53 2.66
CA HIS A 182 5.82 5.86 1.67
C HIS A 182 5.04 7.10 2.12
N GLU A 183 5.11 8.20 1.38
CA GLU A 183 4.25 9.37 1.58
C GLU A 183 2.79 9.06 1.17
N ASN A 184 1.83 9.85 1.67
CA ASN A 184 0.43 9.73 1.26
C ASN A 184 0.27 9.88 -0.26
N CYS A 185 -0.43 8.96 -0.89
CA CYS A 185 -0.60 8.87 -2.34
C CYS A 185 0.72 8.75 -3.14
N SER A 186 1.81 8.26 -2.50
CA SER A 186 2.97 7.77 -3.25
C SER A 186 2.65 6.44 -3.93
N VAL A 187 3.41 6.11 -4.97
CA VAL A 187 3.20 4.92 -5.79
C VAL A 187 4.46 4.08 -5.86
N SER A 188 4.34 2.79 -5.52
CA SER A 188 5.39 1.81 -5.80
C SER A 188 4.95 0.89 -6.94
N VAL A 189 5.88 0.57 -7.86
CA VAL A 189 5.56 -0.21 -9.05
C VAL A 189 6.41 -1.47 -9.12
N VAL A 190 5.75 -2.62 -9.18
CA VAL A 190 6.40 -3.94 -9.27
C VAL A 190 5.83 -4.69 -10.48
N SER A 191 6.72 -5.18 -11.34
CA SER A 191 6.35 -6.01 -12.49
C SER A 191 6.70 -7.46 -12.21
N TYR A 192 5.80 -8.34 -12.61
CA TYR A 192 5.95 -9.80 -12.53
C TYR A 192 5.91 -10.40 -13.94
N ILE A 193 6.86 -11.27 -14.22
CA ILE A 193 6.94 -12.04 -15.47
C ILE A 193 7.72 -13.33 -15.23
N ASN A 194 7.18 -14.46 -15.66
CA ASN A 194 7.83 -15.78 -15.56
C ASN A 194 8.33 -16.09 -14.13
N GLY A 195 7.52 -15.81 -13.10
CA GLY A 195 7.84 -16.07 -11.70
C GLY A 195 8.86 -15.10 -11.09
N GLN A 196 9.31 -14.08 -11.81
CA GLN A 196 10.25 -13.07 -11.31
C GLN A 196 9.53 -11.74 -11.03
N SER A 197 9.91 -11.11 -9.91
CA SER A 197 9.49 -9.75 -9.55
C SER A 197 10.60 -8.74 -9.86
N ILE A 198 10.22 -7.61 -10.45
CA ILE A 198 11.13 -6.50 -10.73
C ILE A 198 10.51 -5.22 -10.18
N VAL A 199 11.11 -4.67 -9.12
CA VAL A 199 10.70 -3.38 -8.57
C VAL A 199 11.17 -2.27 -9.51
N LYS A 200 10.25 -1.46 -10.00
CA LYS A 200 10.47 -0.37 -10.96
C LYS A 200 10.53 0.98 -10.28
N LYS A 201 9.72 1.18 -9.25
CA LYS A 201 9.62 2.42 -8.49
C LYS A 201 9.29 2.10 -7.04
N ILE A 202 9.83 2.88 -6.12
CA ILE A 202 9.55 2.77 -4.68
C ILE A 202 9.13 4.16 -4.19
N ALA A 203 7.97 4.24 -3.52
CA ALA A 203 7.45 5.43 -2.87
C ALA A 203 7.48 6.71 -3.75
N ASP A 204 7.29 6.55 -5.07
CA ASP A 204 7.40 7.65 -6.05
C ASP A 204 6.19 8.59 -5.93
N THR A 205 6.44 9.86 -5.70
CA THR A 205 5.42 10.92 -5.63
C THR A 205 5.14 11.58 -6.97
N HIS A 206 5.89 11.24 -8.02
CA HIS A 206 5.78 11.87 -9.34
C HIS A 206 4.35 11.84 -9.91
N TYR A 207 3.63 10.72 -9.75
CA TYR A 207 2.25 10.61 -10.25
C TYR A 207 1.33 11.61 -9.55
N ARG A 208 1.42 11.73 -8.23
CA ARG A 208 0.67 12.71 -7.45
C ARG A 208 1.01 14.15 -7.90
N GLU A 209 2.29 14.47 -8.03
CA GLU A 209 2.74 15.80 -8.45
C GLU A 209 2.36 16.14 -9.90
N LYS A 210 2.45 15.18 -10.82
CA LYS A 210 1.97 15.31 -12.19
C LYS A 210 0.48 15.66 -12.21
N GLY A 211 -0.35 14.85 -11.52
CA GLY A 211 -1.80 15.09 -11.49
C GLY A 211 -2.19 16.37 -10.78
N ARG A 212 -1.48 16.77 -9.71
CA ARG A 212 -1.67 18.06 -9.05
C ARG A 212 -1.56 19.23 -10.03
N LYS A 213 -0.54 19.22 -10.88
CA LYS A 213 -0.36 20.26 -11.90
C LYS A 213 -1.55 20.35 -12.87
N TYR A 214 -2.13 19.20 -13.24
CA TYR A 214 -3.31 19.18 -14.12
C TYR A 214 -4.59 19.67 -13.44
N LEU A 215 -4.73 19.49 -12.13
CA LEU A 215 -5.94 19.90 -11.40
C LEU A 215 -5.91 21.37 -10.97
N MET A 216 -4.74 22.01 -10.98
CA MET A 216 -4.55 23.42 -10.61
C MET A 216 -4.55 24.39 -11.81
N ASN A 217 -4.46 23.85 -13.04
CA ASN A 217 -4.56 24.61 -14.30
C ASN A 217 -5.98 24.53 -14.86
#